data_5444d9298cfd20fe85832c1ce874ae70
#
_entry.id   5444d9298cfd20fe85832c1ce874ae70
#
_cell.length_a   1.000
_cell.length_b   1.000
_cell.length_c   1.000
_cell.angle_alpha   90.00
_cell.angle_beta   90.00
_cell.angle_gamma   90.00
#
_symmetry.space_group_name_H-M   'P 1'
#
loop_
_entity.id
_entity.type
_entity.pdbx_description
1 polymer ?
#
loop_
_entity_poly.entity_id
_entity_poly.type
_entity_poly.pdbx_seq_one_letter_code
_entity_poly.pdbx_strand_id
1 'polypeptide(L)'
;MEKQRELSDPLTMRLPVDVLKDIETIAKACERSRSWVIVRALKAYLMAEGGEVLDIVRAREQMAAGEGIDAEDLIAEIDEIIEGRAA
;
A
#
# COMPACT_ATOMS: atom_id res chain seq x y z
N MET A 1 23.78 1.61 -7.85
CA MET A 1 23.69 2.29 -6.70
C MET A 1 22.33 2.77 -6.44
N GLU A 2 22.05 2.80 -5.26
CA GLU A 2 20.74 3.10 -4.89
C GLU A 2 20.44 4.55 -5.06
N LYS A 3 19.49 4.82 -5.84
CA LYS A 3 19.12 6.15 -6.03
C LYS A 3 18.35 6.64 -4.85
N GLN A 4 18.69 7.79 -4.38
CA GLN A 4 18.00 8.33 -3.29
C GLN A 4 16.57 8.61 -3.62
N ARG A 5 15.66 8.19 -2.80
CA ARG A 5 14.27 8.38 -3.07
C ARG A 5 13.86 9.79 -2.76
N GLU A 6 13.06 10.32 -3.64
CA GLU A 6 12.48 11.60 -3.42
C GLU A 6 11.38 11.49 -2.39
N LEU A 7 11.32 12.41 -1.46
CA LEU A 7 10.27 12.42 -0.48
C LEU A 7 9.07 13.18 -1.00
N SER A 8 7.90 12.71 -0.64
CA SER A 8 6.68 13.40 -1.02
C SER A 8 6.50 14.63 -0.16
N ASP A 9 5.48 15.41 -0.50
CA ASP A 9 5.03 16.47 0.37
C ASP A 9 4.56 15.85 1.66
N PRO A 10 4.53 16.59 2.76
CA PRO A 10 4.08 16.04 4.02
C PRO A 10 2.67 15.49 3.91
N LEU A 11 2.45 14.37 4.56
CA LEU A 11 1.16 13.73 4.56
C LEU A 11 0.67 13.67 6.00
N THR A 12 -0.48 14.25 6.25
CA THR A 12 -1.05 14.28 7.57
C THR A 12 -2.17 13.26 7.67
N MET A 13 -2.12 12.44 8.71
CA MET A 13 -3.18 11.48 8.90
C MET A 13 -3.31 11.13 10.38
N ARG A 14 -4.46 10.63 10.74
CA ARG A 14 -4.69 10.19 12.10
C ARG A 14 -4.74 8.68 12.14
N LEU A 15 -4.15 8.12 13.16
CA LEU A 15 -4.17 6.68 13.36
C LEU A 15 -5.05 6.34 14.54
N PRO A 16 -5.64 5.16 14.56
CA PRO A 16 -6.32 4.71 15.78
C PRO A 16 -5.36 4.78 16.94
N VAL A 17 -5.86 5.11 18.10
CA VAL A 17 -5.01 5.32 19.25
C VAL A 17 -4.19 4.09 19.60
N ASP A 18 -4.81 2.93 19.54
CA ASP A 18 -4.12 1.69 19.88
C ASP A 18 -3.02 1.37 18.87
N VAL A 19 -3.24 1.68 17.60
CA VAL A 19 -2.24 1.45 16.58
C VAL A 19 -1.05 2.37 16.79
N LEU A 20 -1.32 3.64 17.05
CA LEU A 20 -0.24 4.58 17.26
C LEU A 20 0.57 4.20 18.49
N LYS A 21 -0.11 3.75 19.54
CA LYS A 21 0.57 3.36 20.77
C LYS A 21 1.53 2.20 20.52
N ASP A 22 1.07 1.21 19.77
CA ASP A 22 1.93 0.07 19.47
C ASP A 22 3.11 0.50 18.62
N ILE A 23 2.87 1.39 17.65
CA ILE A 23 3.96 1.87 16.81
C ILE A 23 5.00 2.60 17.65
N GLU A 24 4.56 3.42 18.58
CA GLU A 24 5.48 4.14 19.43
C GLU A 24 6.28 3.19 20.32
N THR A 25 5.65 2.15 20.81
CA THR A 25 6.32 1.16 21.60
C THR A 25 7.41 0.44 20.80
N ILE A 26 7.08 0.07 19.59
CA ILE A 26 8.04 -0.60 18.73
C ILE A 26 9.19 0.34 18.38
N ALA A 27 8.87 1.58 18.06
CA ALA A 27 9.91 2.54 17.70
C ALA A 27 10.89 2.71 18.84
N LYS A 28 10.38 2.80 20.05
CA LYS A 28 11.25 2.96 21.20
C LYS A 28 12.13 1.72 21.42
N ALA A 29 11.54 0.55 21.28
CA ALA A 29 12.29 -0.69 21.44
C ALA A 29 13.39 -0.82 20.41
N CYS A 30 13.15 -0.32 19.20
CA CYS A 30 14.13 -0.40 18.13
C CYS A 30 15.04 0.82 18.08
N GLU A 31 14.82 1.78 18.96
CA GLU A 31 15.59 3.03 18.96
C GLU A 31 15.50 3.71 17.60
N ARG A 32 14.31 3.78 17.08
CA ARG A 32 14.04 4.45 15.82
C ARG A 32 12.88 5.41 16.00
N SER A 33 12.67 6.28 15.02
CA SER A 33 11.54 7.17 15.07
C SER A 33 10.27 6.42 14.71
N ARG A 34 9.14 6.96 15.13
CA ARG A 34 7.89 6.32 14.74
C ARG A 34 7.66 6.46 13.23
N SER A 35 8.19 7.52 12.62
CA SER A 35 8.11 7.64 11.16
C SER A 35 8.84 6.49 10.49
N TRP A 36 9.96 6.08 11.04
CA TRP A 36 10.71 4.96 10.50
C TRP A 36 9.87 3.69 10.53
N VAL A 37 9.21 3.46 11.65
CA VAL A 37 8.38 2.26 11.78
C VAL A 37 7.20 2.30 10.80
N ILE A 38 6.57 3.46 10.69
CA ILE A 38 5.42 3.61 9.80
C ILE A 38 5.82 3.38 8.36
N VAL A 39 6.92 3.99 7.92
CA VAL A 39 7.36 3.81 6.54
C VAL A 39 7.72 2.36 6.28
N ARG A 40 8.37 1.73 7.24
CA ARG A 40 8.72 0.33 7.09
C ARG A 40 7.47 -0.55 6.94
N ALA A 41 6.45 -0.24 7.75
CA ALA A 41 5.20 -0.99 7.67
C ALA A 41 4.52 -0.78 6.32
N LEU A 42 4.55 0.45 5.82
CA LEU A 42 3.95 0.73 4.53
C LEU A 42 4.67 0.02 3.40
N LYS A 43 5.98 -0.02 3.47
CA LYS A 43 6.75 -0.75 2.46
C LYS A 43 6.43 -2.24 2.49
N ALA A 44 6.30 -2.79 3.69
CA ALA A 44 5.97 -4.19 3.82
C ALA A 44 4.57 -4.48 3.23
N TYR A 45 3.64 -3.57 3.47
CA TYR A 45 2.31 -3.73 2.90
C TYR A 45 2.37 -3.74 1.37
N LEU A 46 3.17 -2.84 0.80
CA LEU A 46 3.27 -2.76 -0.65
C LEU A 46 3.97 -3.96 -1.25
N MET A 47 4.80 -4.64 -0.48
CA MET A 47 5.45 -5.84 -0.96
C MET A 47 4.56 -7.07 -0.85
N ALA A 48 3.46 -6.94 -0.16
CA ALA A 48 2.53 -8.05 0.02
C ALA A 48 1.18 -7.68 -0.60
N GLU A 49 0.21 -7.42 0.24
CA GLU A 49 -1.14 -7.18 -0.22
C GLU A 49 -1.24 -6.01 -1.18
N GLY A 50 -0.59 -4.90 -0.86
CA GLY A 50 -0.63 -3.75 -1.73
C GLY A 50 -0.03 -4.03 -3.09
N GLY A 51 1.01 -4.86 -3.12
CA GLY A 51 1.62 -5.23 -4.37
C GLY A 51 0.67 -6.00 -5.27
N GLU A 52 -0.12 -6.89 -4.65
CA GLU A 52 -1.11 -7.64 -5.42
C GLU A 52 -2.14 -6.72 -6.04
N VAL A 53 -2.59 -5.74 -5.26
CA VAL A 53 -3.57 -4.80 -5.77
C VAL A 53 -2.98 -3.99 -6.93
N LEU A 54 -1.74 -3.57 -6.78
CA LEU A 54 -1.10 -2.80 -7.84
C LEU A 54 -0.95 -3.61 -9.12
N ASP A 55 -0.63 -4.90 -8.99
CA ASP A 55 -0.53 -5.75 -10.16
C ASP A 55 -1.86 -5.84 -10.89
N ILE A 56 -2.93 -5.92 -10.14
CA ILE A 56 -4.25 -5.99 -10.73
C ILE A 56 -4.61 -4.68 -11.42
N VAL A 57 -4.25 -3.57 -10.80
CA VAL A 57 -4.51 -2.26 -11.40
C VAL A 57 -3.77 -2.13 -12.72
N ARG A 58 -2.52 -2.60 -12.77
CA ARG A 58 -1.75 -2.54 -14.00
C ARG A 58 -2.36 -3.41 -15.07
N ALA A 59 -2.85 -4.58 -14.68
CA ALA A 59 -3.52 -5.46 -15.65
C ALA A 59 -4.77 -4.77 -16.20
N ARG A 60 -5.49 -4.07 -15.34
CA ARG A 60 -6.67 -3.36 -15.78
C ARG A 60 -6.32 -2.28 -16.81
N GLU A 61 -5.22 -1.57 -16.55
CA GLU A 61 -4.77 -0.55 -17.48
C GLU A 61 -4.41 -1.14 -18.82
N GLN A 62 -3.78 -2.31 -18.81
CA GLN A 62 -3.45 -2.98 -20.06
C GLN A 62 -4.70 -3.39 -20.81
N MET A 63 -5.70 -3.84 -20.11
CA MET A 63 -6.95 -4.20 -20.73
C MET A 63 -7.62 -2.99 -21.35
N ALA A 64 -7.61 -1.89 -20.63
CA ALA A 64 -8.20 -0.65 -21.12
C ALA A 64 -7.49 -0.18 -22.39
N ALA A 65 -6.25 -0.58 -22.56
CA ALA A 65 -5.50 -0.24 -23.76
C ALA A 65 -5.78 -1.21 -24.90
N GLY A 66 -6.70 -2.10 -24.70
CA GLY A 66 -7.11 -2.98 -25.78
C GLY A 66 -6.34 -4.26 -25.88
N GLU A 67 -5.72 -4.68 -24.81
CA GLU A 67 -4.91 -5.86 -24.87
C GLU A 67 -5.57 -7.02 -24.26
N GLY A 68 -6.71 -7.35 -24.63
CA GLY A 68 -7.06 -8.50 -24.16
C GLY A 68 -8.40 -8.91 -23.87
N ILE A 69 -8.77 -9.33 -22.74
CA ILE A 69 -9.98 -9.94 -22.44
C ILE A 69 -11.03 -8.97 -22.02
N ASP A 70 -12.13 -9.50 -21.60
CA ASP A 70 -13.26 -8.71 -21.18
C ASP A 70 -12.89 -7.80 -20.03
N ALA A 71 -12.83 -6.52 -20.29
CA ALA A 71 -12.44 -5.56 -19.27
C ALA A 71 -13.46 -5.47 -18.15
N GLU A 72 -14.72 -5.69 -18.46
CA GLU A 72 -15.75 -5.60 -17.44
C GLU A 72 -15.62 -6.69 -16.39
N ASP A 73 -15.33 -7.90 -16.84
CA ASP A 73 -15.13 -8.99 -15.90
C ASP A 73 -13.92 -8.72 -15.02
N LEU A 74 -12.85 -8.20 -15.61
CA LEU A 74 -11.67 -7.92 -14.87
C LEU A 74 -11.90 -6.83 -13.85
N ILE A 75 -12.62 -5.79 -14.22
CA ILE A 75 -12.92 -4.70 -13.32
C ILE A 75 -13.74 -5.19 -12.14
N ALA A 76 -14.70 -6.06 -12.40
CA ALA A 76 -15.51 -6.60 -11.33
C ALA A 76 -14.66 -7.40 -10.36
N GLU A 77 -13.73 -8.18 -10.88
CA GLU A 77 -12.83 -8.94 -10.05
C GLU A 77 -11.97 -8.04 -9.19
N ILE A 78 -11.46 -6.98 -9.77
CA ILE A 78 -10.62 -6.03 -9.06
C ILE A 78 -11.40 -5.38 -7.93
N ASP A 79 -12.59 -4.92 -8.22
CA ASP A 79 -13.42 -4.28 -7.20
C ASP A 79 -13.71 -5.23 -6.05
N GLU A 80 -13.97 -6.47 -6.37
CA GLU A 80 -14.24 -7.47 -5.35
C GLU A 80 -13.04 -7.67 -4.46
N ILE A 81 -11.85 -7.75 -5.05
CA ILE A 81 -10.63 -7.94 -4.29
C ILE A 81 -10.35 -6.74 -3.41
N ILE A 82 -10.51 -5.55 -3.97
CA ILE A 82 -10.24 -4.33 -3.22
C ILE A 82 -11.21 -4.18 -2.06
N GLU A 83 -12.48 -4.45 -2.28
CA GLU A 83 -13.44 -4.36 -1.20
C GLU A 83 -13.15 -5.35 -0.10
N GLY A 84 -12.77 -6.56 -0.47
CA GLY A 84 -12.46 -7.57 0.51
C GLY A 84 -11.26 -7.22 1.36
N ARG A 85 -10.31 -6.51 0.78
CA ARG A 85 -9.10 -6.18 1.52
C ARG A 85 -9.20 -4.87 2.26
N ALA A 86 -10.15 -4.02 1.88
CA ALA A 86 -10.30 -2.73 2.53
C ALA A 86 -11.02 -2.86 3.87
N ALA A 87 -11.71 -3.93 4.08
CA ALA A 87 -12.49 -4.13 5.31
C ALA A 87 -11.61 -4.46 6.56
#